data_84f8915f64dd31028567385dddf89c3e
#
_entry.id   84f8915f64dd31028567385dddf89c3e
#
_cell.length_a   1.000
_cell.length_b   1.000
_cell.length_c   1.000
_cell.angle_alpha   90.00
_cell.angle_beta   90.00
_cell.angle_gamma   90.00
#
_symmetry.space_group_name_H-M   'P 1'
#
loop_
_entity.id
_entity.type
_entity.pdbx_description
1 polymer ?
#
loop_
_entity_poly.entity_id
_entity_poly.type
_entity_poly.pdbx_seq_one_letter_code
_entity_poly.pdbx_strand_id
1 'polypeptide(L)'
;CLMIGGVAGYFIHGFQMSYHHDESDIYNEIAQIIESDFLDTSDSKMSLQERMLSGMVLALGDPYSSYLSLEQSQSLNASINGTFEGIGITFTMVDDGAIVLDVYQDTPAKKAGILSGDIITHIEGTSIAGYSSDKVKEMIQGEKQSQVKLRLLRNGKVHEVTAVRQNVDTSVASSIMTINHQSVGYLRIVTFGEN
;
A
#
# COMPACT_ATOMS: atom_id res chain seq x y z
N CYS A 1 -23.09 29.63 -64.16
CA CYS A 1 -21.83 28.98 -63.67
C CYS A 1 -21.46 29.34 -62.24
N LEU A 2 -21.96 30.44 -61.65
CA LEU A 2 -21.62 30.84 -60.25
C LEU A 2 -22.45 30.13 -59.19
N MET A 3 -23.61 29.59 -59.44
CA MET A 3 -24.46 28.88 -58.50
C MET A 3 -24.04 27.43 -58.25
N ILE A 4 -23.41 26.77 -59.20
CA ILE A 4 -22.97 25.37 -59.05
C ILE A 4 -21.73 25.25 -58.20
N GLY A 5 -20.85 26.26 -58.22
CA GLY A 5 -19.64 26.31 -57.38
C GLY A 5 -19.95 26.49 -55.89
N GLY A 6 -21.02 27.22 -55.54
CA GLY A 6 -21.40 27.46 -54.13
C GLY A 6 -21.97 26.21 -53.46
N VAL A 7 -22.76 25.42 -54.16
CA VAL A 7 -23.37 24.17 -53.62
C VAL A 7 -22.28 23.08 -53.49
N ALA A 8 -21.36 22.94 -54.47
CA ALA A 8 -20.29 21.99 -54.38
C ALA A 8 -19.31 22.34 -53.24
N GLY A 9 -18.99 23.65 -53.05
CA GLY A 9 -18.16 24.13 -51.93
C GLY A 9 -18.78 23.88 -50.55
N TYR A 10 -20.12 24.02 -50.48
CA TYR A 10 -20.85 23.73 -49.24
C TYR A 10 -20.88 22.23 -48.90
N PHE A 11 -21.02 21.38 -49.90
CA PHE A 11 -20.99 19.91 -49.74
C PHE A 11 -19.58 19.44 -49.38
N ILE A 12 -18.54 20.00 -49.99
CA ILE A 12 -17.16 19.63 -49.68
C ILE A 12 -16.77 20.11 -48.28
N HIS A 13 -17.20 21.30 -47.88
CA HIS A 13 -16.94 21.82 -46.51
C HIS A 13 -17.75 21.06 -45.43
N GLY A 14 -18.97 20.63 -45.73
CA GLY A 14 -19.80 19.76 -44.85
C GLY A 14 -19.24 18.35 -44.72
N PHE A 15 -18.56 17.83 -45.75
CA PHE A 15 -17.92 16.49 -45.69
C PHE A 15 -16.57 16.46 -44.98
N GLN A 16 -15.87 17.59 -44.94
CA GLN A 16 -14.63 17.72 -44.17
C GLN A 16 -14.83 17.95 -42.67
N MET A 17 -16.03 18.30 -42.22
CA MET A 17 -16.34 18.51 -40.81
C MET A 17 -16.71 17.22 -40.03
N SER A 18 -16.76 16.06 -40.69
CA SER A 18 -17.16 14.79 -40.04
C SER A 18 -16.04 13.85 -39.63
N TYR A 19 -14.80 14.28 -39.66
CA TYR A 19 -13.66 13.44 -39.21
C TYR A 19 -12.83 14.08 -38.09
N HIS A 20 -13.45 14.85 -37.20
CA HIS A 20 -12.92 14.96 -35.87
C HIS A 20 -13.51 13.81 -35.04
N HIS A 21 -12.95 12.64 -35.15
CA HIS A 21 -12.98 11.72 -34.01
C HIS A 21 -12.24 12.44 -32.90
N ASP A 22 -12.98 12.91 -31.92
CA ASP A 22 -12.36 13.41 -30.70
C ASP A 22 -11.54 12.24 -30.15
N GLU A 23 -10.29 12.46 -29.82
CA GLU A 23 -9.41 11.39 -29.27
C GLU A 23 -10.06 10.74 -28.05
N SER A 24 -10.92 11.48 -27.36
CA SER A 24 -11.75 10.99 -26.24
C SER A 24 -12.77 9.93 -26.67
N ASP A 25 -13.30 9.98 -27.89
CA ASP A 25 -14.29 9.00 -28.41
C ASP A 25 -13.64 7.65 -28.65
N ILE A 26 -12.44 7.63 -29.22
CA ILE A 26 -11.66 6.40 -29.45
C ILE A 26 -11.30 5.74 -28.11
N TYR A 27 -10.89 6.55 -27.13
CA TYR A 27 -10.60 6.06 -25.80
C TYR A 27 -11.83 5.39 -25.15
N ASN A 28 -12.97 6.05 -25.19
CA ASN A 28 -14.21 5.54 -24.61
C ASN A 28 -14.71 4.27 -25.32
N GLU A 29 -14.58 4.20 -26.65
CA GLU A 29 -14.94 3.02 -27.45
C GLU A 29 -14.08 1.81 -27.07
N ILE A 30 -12.77 1.99 -26.99
CA ILE A 30 -11.83 0.92 -26.58
C ILE A 30 -12.09 0.49 -25.14
N ALA A 31 -12.34 1.43 -24.23
CA ALA A 31 -12.65 1.13 -22.84
C ALA A 31 -13.93 0.28 -22.72
N GLN A 32 -15.00 0.62 -23.46
CA GLN A 32 -16.24 -0.14 -23.50
C GLN A 32 -16.03 -1.56 -24.05
N ILE A 33 -15.25 -1.73 -25.11
CA ILE A 33 -14.94 -3.06 -25.67
C ILE A 33 -14.19 -3.91 -24.62
N ILE A 34 -13.22 -3.33 -23.93
CA ILE A 34 -12.47 -4.05 -22.89
C ILE A 34 -13.40 -4.43 -21.73
N GLU A 35 -14.26 -3.52 -21.27
CA GLU A 35 -15.19 -3.80 -20.16
C GLU A 35 -16.26 -4.85 -20.53
N SER A 36 -16.68 -4.92 -21.80
CA SER A 36 -17.73 -5.87 -22.25
C SER A 36 -17.17 -7.24 -22.60
N ASP A 37 -16.03 -7.32 -23.23
CA ASP A 37 -15.54 -8.53 -23.91
C ASP A 37 -14.31 -9.15 -23.26
N PHE A 38 -13.59 -8.39 -22.40
CA PHE A 38 -12.39 -8.91 -21.74
C PHE A 38 -12.73 -9.66 -20.47
N LEU A 39 -12.43 -10.95 -20.45
CA LEU A 39 -12.51 -11.76 -19.22
C LEU A 39 -11.30 -11.46 -18.33
N ASP A 40 -11.49 -10.63 -17.30
CA ASP A 40 -10.45 -10.34 -16.33
C ASP A 40 -10.22 -11.54 -15.41
N THR A 41 -9.11 -12.22 -15.61
CA THR A 41 -8.64 -13.33 -14.76
C THR A 41 -7.57 -12.90 -13.77
N SER A 42 -7.26 -11.60 -13.70
CA SER A 42 -6.23 -11.07 -12.79
C SER A 42 -6.81 -10.79 -11.40
N ASP A 43 -6.04 -11.10 -10.36
CA ASP A 43 -6.33 -10.69 -8.98
C ASP A 43 -6.02 -9.20 -8.73
N SER A 44 -5.81 -8.42 -9.79
CA SER A 44 -5.47 -7.00 -9.68
C SER A 44 -6.66 -6.18 -9.21
N LYS A 45 -6.51 -5.45 -8.13
CA LYS A 45 -7.49 -4.49 -7.62
C LYS A 45 -7.54 -3.18 -8.42
N MET A 46 -6.68 -3.02 -9.43
CA MET A 46 -6.61 -1.80 -10.25
C MET A 46 -7.82 -1.70 -11.18
N SER A 47 -8.44 -0.54 -11.22
CA SER A 47 -9.48 -0.21 -12.20
C SER A 47 -8.92 -0.23 -13.63
N LEU A 48 -9.79 -0.32 -14.65
CA LEU A 48 -9.36 -0.24 -16.05
C LEU A 48 -8.62 1.07 -16.32
N GLN A 49 -9.10 2.18 -15.78
CA GLN A 49 -8.46 3.49 -15.93
C GLN A 49 -7.04 3.52 -15.36
N GLU A 50 -6.81 2.96 -14.18
CA GLU A 50 -5.48 2.88 -13.57
C GLU A 50 -4.54 1.99 -14.39
N ARG A 51 -5.04 0.87 -14.95
CA ARG A 51 -4.25 0.00 -15.85
C ARG A 51 -3.86 0.73 -17.14
N MET A 52 -4.76 1.55 -17.69
CA MET A 52 -4.47 2.36 -18.88
C MET A 52 -3.39 3.41 -18.59
N LEU A 53 -3.51 4.14 -17.47
CA LEU A 53 -2.49 5.11 -17.04
C LEU A 53 -1.14 4.43 -16.78
N SER A 54 -1.15 3.26 -16.15
CA SER A 54 0.06 2.45 -15.96
C SER A 54 0.69 2.04 -17.30
N GLY A 55 -0.15 1.60 -18.26
CA GLY A 55 0.30 1.25 -19.61
C GLY A 55 0.89 2.42 -20.38
N MET A 56 0.30 3.61 -20.25
CA MET A 56 0.84 4.84 -20.87
C MET A 56 2.23 5.19 -20.34
N VAL A 57 2.43 5.12 -19.03
CA VAL A 57 3.75 5.38 -18.42
C VAL A 57 4.75 4.31 -18.81
N LEU A 58 4.32 3.03 -18.84
CA LEU A 58 5.19 1.92 -19.29
C LEU A 58 5.64 2.09 -20.75
N ALA A 59 4.78 2.64 -21.61
CA ALA A 59 5.09 2.88 -23.01
C ALA A 59 6.17 3.95 -23.24
N LEU A 60 6.51 4.76 -22.25
CA LEU A 60 7.64 5.70 -22.31
C LEU A 60 8.99 4.99 -22.41
N GLY A 61 9.06 3.72 -22.00
CA GLY A 61 10.30 2.93 -22.01
C GLY A 61 11.35 3.42 -21.00
N ASP A 62 10.96 4.28 -20.07
CA ASP A 62 11.84 4.75 -19.00
C ASP A 62 11.73 3.84 -17.77
N PRO A 63 12.83 3.15 -17.37
CA PRO A 63 12.81 2.24 -16.23
C PRO A 63 12.66 2.94 -14.86
N TYR A 64 12.81 4.26 -14.82
CA TYR A 64 12.69 5.06 -13.60
C TYR A 64 11.32 5.70 -13.44
N SER A 65 10.46 5.62 -14.45
CA SER A 65 9.10 6.13 -14.43
C SER A 65 8.10 5.00 -14.14
N SER A 66 7.21 5.20 -13.18
CA SER A 66 6.12 4.28 -12.87
C SER A 66 4.86 5.03 -12.48
N TYR A 67 3.70 4.50 -12.88
CA TYR A 67 2.42 4.98 -12.39
C TYR A 67 2.15 4.35 -11.02
N LEU A 68 1.79 5.18 -10.06
CA LEU A 68 1.36 4.73 -8.74
C LEU A 68 -0.10 5.14 -8.53
N SER A 69 -0.94 4.21 -8.10
CA SER A 69 -2.27 4.56 -7.60
C SER A 69 -2.16 5.49 -6.39
N LEU A 70 -3.28 6.13 -6.01
CA LEU A 70 -3.31 6.98 -4.82
C LEU A 70 -2.85 6.21 -3.58
N GLU A 71 -3.33 4.96 -3.40
CA GLU A 71 -2.96 4.10 -2.28
C GLU A 71 -1.47 3.74 -2.30
N GLN A 72 -0.92 3.37 -3.47
CA GLN A 72 0.50 3.08 -3.63
C GLN A 72 1.38 4.31 -3.37
N SER A 73 0.95 5.50 -3.85
CA SER A 73 1.66 6.75 -3.62
C SER A 73 1.67 7.13 -2.12
N GLN A 74 0.54 6.96 -1.44
CA GLN A 74 0.46 7.19 0.02
C GLN A 74 1.35 6.21 0.78
N SER A 75 1.35 4.92 0.41
CA SER A 75 2.21 3.90 1.02
C SER A 75 3.69 4.19 0.79
N LEU A 76 4.06 4.63 -0.42
CA LEU A 76 5.44 4.99 -0.73
C LEU A 76 5.89 6.21 0.10
N ASN A 77 5.06 7.25 0.15
CA ASN A 77 5.36 8.44 0.95
C ASN A 77 5.48 8.11 2.44
N ALA A 78 4.59 7.27 2.97
CA ALA A 78 4.68 6.79 4.35
C ALA A 78 5.99 6.02 4.60
N SER A 79 6.40 5.18 3.65
CA SER A 79 7.66 4.43 3.74
C SER A 79 8.89 5.33 3.69
N ILE A 80 8.89 6.35 2.82
CA ILE A 80 9.98 7.34 2.71
C ILE A 80 10.09 8.13 4.00
N ASN A 81 8.97 8.55 4.59
CA ASN A 81 8.93 9.31 5.83
C ASN A 81 9.11 8.44 7.09
N GLY A 82 9.26 7.11 6.95
CA GLY A 82 9.38 6.19 8.08
C GLY A 82 8.13 6.11 8.95
N THR A 83 6.96 6.48 8.39
CA THR A 83 5.69 6.45 9.11
C THR A 83 4.78 5.38 8.53
N PHE A 84 4.04 4.68 9.39
CA PHE A 84 3.02 3.73 8.95
C PHE A 84 1.88 3.62 9.97
N GLU A 85 0.70 3.31 9.49
CA GLU A 85 -0.45 3.04 10.36
C GLU A 85 -0.41 1.59 10.85
N GLY A 86 -0.22 1.42 12.14
CA GLY A 86 -0.08 0.10 12.74
C GLY A 86 0.07 0.15 14.25
N ILE A 87 0.72 -0.85 14.81
CA ILE A 87 0.89 -0.99 16.26
C ILE A 87 2.33 -0.79 16.75
N GLY A 88 3.33 -0.73 15.86
CA GLY A 88 4.72 -0.44 16.21
C GLY A 88 5.52 -1.65 16.68
N ILE A 89 5.56 -2.70 15.86
CA ILE A 89 6.41 -3.88 16.06
C ILE A 89 7.20 -4.19 14.79
N THR A 90 8.33 -4.86 14.95
CA THR A 90 8.98 -5.62 13.89
C THR A 90 8.83 -7.12 14.19
N PHE A 91 8.65 -7.91 13.15
CA PHE A 91 8.47 -9.36 13.31
C PHE A 91 9.10 -10.12 12.14
N THR A 92 9.29 -11.41 12.32
CA THR A 92 9.62 -12.35 11.24
C THR A 92 8.72 -13.57 11.34
N MET A 93 8.48 -14.22 10.22
CA MET A 93 7.63 -15.42 10.18
C MET A 93 8.38 -16.62 10.76
N VAL A 94 7.66 -17.46 11.51
CA VAL A 94 8.06 -18.76 12.01
C VAL A 94 6.94 -19.76 11.70
N ASP A 95 7.16 -21.06 11.89
CA ASP A 95 6.20 -22.10 11.52
C ASP A 95 4.81 -21.89 12.15
N ASP A 96 4.77 -21.48 13.40
CA ASP A 96 3.53 -21.31 14.18
C ASP A 96 2.94 -19.91 14.13
N GLY A 97 3.53 -18.98 13.37
CA GLY A 97 3.06 -17.58 13.30
C GLY A 97 4.14 -16.55 13.02
N ALA A 98 4.14 -15.45 13.76
CA ALA A 98 5.09 -14.36 13.61
C ALA A 98 5.76 -14.02 14.96
N ILE A 99 7.07 -14.19 15.06
CA ILE A 99 7.81 -13.82 16.25
C ILE A 99 8.13 -12.32 16.24
N VAL A 100 7.78 -11.62 17.32
CA VAL A 100 8.08 -10.20 17.53
C VAL A 100 9.57 -10.04 17.83
N LEU A 101 10.27 -9.34 16.96
CA LEU A 101 11.71 -9.05 17.12
C LEU A 101 11.92 -7.82 18.00
N ASP A 102 11.16 -6.77 17.74
CA ASP A 102 11.27 -5.50 18.47
C ASP A 102 9.91 -4.83 18.63
N VAL A 103 9.77 -4.04 19.70
CA VAL A 103 8.58 -3.24 20.00
C VAL A 103 9.04 -1.80 20.22
N TYR A 104 8.63 -0.90 19.33
CA TYR A 104 9.00 0.50 19.39
C TYR A 104 8.43 1.18 20.64
N GLN A 105 9.17 2.14 21.18
CA GLN A 105 8.74 2.91 22.35
C GLN A 105 7.52 3.79 21.99
N ASP A 106 6.71 4.08 23.00
CA ASP A 106 5.52 4.93 22.90
C ASP A 106 4.43 4.47 21.91
N THR A 107 4.54 3.23 21.41
CA THR A 107 3.64 2.65 20.43
C THR A 107 2.45 1.91 21.07
N PRO A 108 1.38 1.67 20.30
CA PRO A 108 0.24 0.86 20.74
C PRO A 108 0.61 -0.53 21.22
N ALA A 109 1.55 -1.20 20.54
CA ALA A 109 2.04 -2.52 20.93
C ALA A 109 2.69 -2.48 22.32
N LYS A 110 3.52 -1.46 22.59
CA LYS A 110 4.13 -1.28 23.91
C LYS A 110 3.10 -1.05 25.01
N LYS A 111 2.10 -0.21 24.71
CA LYS A 111 0.97 0.07 25.64
C LYS A 111 0.10 -1.16 25.89
N ALA A 112 -0.07 -2.02 24.88
CA ALA A 112 -0.79 -3.29 24.99
C ALA A 112 0.00 -4.40 25.69
N GLY A 113 1.27 -4.15 26.06
CA GLY A 113 2.11 -5.11 26.76
C GLY A 113 2.71 -6.20 25.88
N ILE A 114 2.82 -5.96 24.57
CA ILE A 114 3.56 -6.83 23.63
C ILE A 114 5.05 -6.69 23.91
N LEU A 115 5.77 -7.80 23.88
CA LEU A 115 7.20 -7.85 24.17
C LEU A 115 7.96 -8.52 23.00
N SER A 116 9.22 -8.20 22.87
CA SER A 116 10.15 -8.95 22.01
C SER A 116 10.21 -10.40 22.47
N GLY A 117 10.18 -11.34 21.53
CA GLY A 117 10.10 -12.79 21.75
C GLY A 117 8.69 -13.35 21.83
N ASP A 118 7.63 -12.54 21.84
CA ASP A 118 6.26 -13.02 21.70
C ASP A 118 6.04 -13.61 20.31
N ILE A 119 5.27 -14.69 20.21
CA ILE A 119 4.84 -15.25 18.93
C ILE A 119 3.37 -14.91 18.72
N ILE A 120 3.07 -14.10 17.73
CA ILE A 120 1.69 -13.83 17.29
C ILE A 120 1.21 -15.07 16.56
N THR A 121 0.18 -15.71 17.06
CA THR A 121 -0.39 -16.93 16.45
C THR A 121 -1.70 -16.66 15.73
N HIS A 122 -2.47 -15.66 16.18
CA HIS A 122 -3.75 -15.27 15.58
C HIS A 122 -3.91 -13.76 15.56
N ILE A 123 -4.59 -13.29 14.50
CA ILE A 123 -5.02 -11.89 14.33
C ILE A 123 -6.52 -11.92 14.06
N GLU A 124 -7.31 -11.13 14.81
CA GLU A 124 -8.78 -11.11 14.75
C GLU A 124 -9.41 -12.52 14.80
N GLY A 125 -8.83 -13.40 15.62
CA GLY A 125 -9.29 -14.79 15.76
C GLY A 125 -8.84 -15.73 14.63
N THR A 126 -8.23 -15.24 13.55
CA THR A 126 -7.73 -16.04 12.43
C THR A 126 -6.29 -16.47 12.68
N SER A 127 -6.00 -17.77 12.54
CA SER A 127 -4.62 -18.28 12.61
C SER A 127 -3.79 -17.75 11.44
N ILE A 128 -2.56 -17.32 11.74
CA ILE A 128 -1.62 -16.80 10.73
C ILE A 128 -0.50 -17.78 10.36
N ALA A 129 -0.57 -19.02 10.84
CA ALA A 129 0.39 -20.05 10.45
C ALA A 129 0.35 -20.26 8.93
N GLY A 130 1.52 -20.26 8.30
CA GLY A 130 1.66 -20.44 6.84
C GLY A 130 1.35 -19.16 6.00
N TYR A 131 1.01 -18.03 6.61
CA TYR A 131 0.83 -16.79 5.88
C TYR A 131 2.18 -16.14 5.51
N SER A 132 2.18 -15.37 4.42
CA SER A 132 3.34 -14.54 4.09
C SER A 132 3.48 -13.36 5.05
N SER A 133 4.71 -12.84 5.19
CA SER A 133 4.99 -11.64 6.00
C SER A 133 4.13 -10.44 5.58
N ASP A 134 3.95 -10.26 4.26
CA ASP A 134 3.15 -9.15 3.72
C ASP A 134 1.68 -9.28 4.10
N LYS A 135 1.13 -10.51 4.06
CA LYS A 135 -0.26 -10.75 4.48
C LYS A 135 -0.47 -10.46 5.96
N VAL A 136 0.47 -10.90 6.81
CA VAL A 136 0.43 -10.62 8.24
C VAL A 136 0.57 -9.12 8.52
N LYS A 137 1.45 -8.44 7.80
CA LYS A 137 1.60 -6.98 7.86
C LYS A 137 0.29 -6.26 7.51
N GLU A 138 -0.37 -6.65 6.40
CA GLU A 138 -1.67 -6.11 6.00
C GLU A 138 -2.74 -6.29 7.09
N MET A 139 -2.78 -7.44 7.76
CA MET A 139 -3.72 -7.72 8.84
C MET A 139 -3.46 -6.89 10.11
N ILE A 140 -2.19 -6.61 10.42
CA ILE A 140 -1.79 -5.80 11.58
C ILE A 140 -2.02 -4.31 11.29
N GLN A 141 -1.74 -3.85 10.07
CA GLN A 141 -2.02 -2.49 9.61
C GLN A 141 -3.52 -2.26 9.42
N GLY A 142 -3.93 -1.02 9.26
CA GLY A 142 -5.31 -0.65 9.01
C GLY A 142 -5.59 0.77 9.48
N GLU A 143 -6.84 1.18 9.38
CA GLU A 143 -7.27 2.55 9.69
C GLU A 143 -6.84 3.00 11.09
N LYS A 144 -6.36 4.23 11.15
CA LYS A 144 -6.01 4.89 12.40
C LYS A 144 -7.18 4.86 13.40
N GLN A 145 -6.87 4.61 14.67
CA GLN A 145 -7.81 4.45 15.77
C GLN A 145 -8.66 3.16 15.73
N SER A 146 -8.56 2.33 14.69
CA SER A 146 -9.14 1.00 14.74
C SER A 146 -8.37 0.09 15.70
N GLN A 147 -9.01 -0.96 16.17
CA GLN A 147 -8.40 -1.94 17.08
C GLN A 147 -7.96 -3.17 16.30
N VAL A 148 -6.92 -3.84 16.79
CA VAL A 148 -6.53 -5.17 16.35
C VAL A 148 -6.38 -6.07 17.56
N LYS A 149 -7.03 -7.24 17.52
CA LYS A 149 -6.94 -8.28 18.54
C LYS A 149 -5.90 -9.30 18.14
N LEU A 150 -4.94 -9.56 19.02
CA LEU A 150 -3.85 -10.47 18.80
C LEU A 150 -3.85 -11.55 19.88
N ARG A 151 -3.57 -12.78 19.46
CA ARG A 151 -3.26 -13.87 20.38
C ARG A 151 -1.77 -14.16 20.29
N LEU A 152 -1.11 -14.06 21.43
CA LEU A 152 0.33 -14.20 21.61
C LEU A 152 0.64 -15.47 22.37
N LEU A 153 1.71 -16.13 22.00
CA LEU A 153 2.34 -17.18 22.80
C LEU A 153 3.61 -16.64 23.44
N ARG A 154 3.66 -16.57 24.76
CA ARG A 154 4.80 -16.11 25.58
C ARG A 154 5.16 -17.15 26.62
N ASN A 155 6.37 -17.69 26.57
CA ASN A 155 6.82 -18.73 27.51
C ASN A 155 5.83 -19.90 27.65
N GLY A 156 5.26 -20.36 26.53
CA GLY A 156 4.26 -21.45 26.50
C GLY A 156 2.86 -21.07 26.99
N LYS A 157 2.62 -19.82 27.34
CA LYS A 157 1.29 -19.33 27.79
C LYS A 157 0.66 -18.44 26.73
N VAL A 158 -0.65 -18.59 26.57
CA VAL A 158 -1.45 -17.77 25.65
C VAL A 158 -1.84 -16.47 26.33
N HIS A 159 -1.66 -15.36 25.63
CA HIS A 159 -2.08 -14.03 26.03
C HIS A 159 -2.93 -13.42 24.91
N GLU A 160 -4.06 -12.82 25.25
CA GLU A 160 -4.85 -12.04 24.30
C GLU A 160 -4.66 -10.56 24.61
N VAL A 161 -4.32 -9.80 23.60
CA VAL A 161 -4.09 -8.36 23.70
C VAL A 161 -4.87 -7.63 22.59
N THR A 162 -5.26 -6.40 22.89
CA THR A 162 -5.86 -5.51 21.91
C THR A 162 -5.01 -4.26 21.81
N ALA A 163 -4.56 -3.95 20.60
CA ALA A 163 -3.81 -2.74 20.31
C ALA A 163 -4.63 -1.80 19.43
N VAL A 164 -4.52 -0.49 19.65
CA VAL A 164 -5.19 0.54 18.83
C VAL A 164 -4.21 1.02 17.78
N ARG A 165 -4.55 0.89 16.50
CA ARG A 165 -3.68 1.32 15.40
C ARG A 165 -3.47 2.83 15.44
N GLN A 166 -2.24 3.25 15.26
CA GLN A 166 -1.83 4.65 15.25
C GLN A 166 -0.80 4.87 14.14
N ASN A 167 -0.57 6.12 13.80
CA ASN A 167 0.59 6.47 13.00
C ASN A 167 1.85 6.23 13.87
N VAL A 168 2.70 5.31 13.44
CA VAL A 168 3.94 4.94 14.11
C VAL A 168 5.09 5.51 13.32
N ASP A 169 5.88 6.35 13.98
CA ASP A 169 7.14 6.85 13.43
C ASP A 169 8.26 5.86 13.80
N THR A 170 8.91 5.33 12.78
CA THR A 170 10.05 4.41 12.94
C THR A 170 11.35 5.01 12.44
N SER A 171 11.36 6.29 12.08
CA SER A 171 12.55 7.00 11.60
C SER A 171 13.69 6.97 12.62
N VAL A 172 13.34 7.04 13.90
CA VAL A 172 14.28 6.99 15.01
C VAL A 172 13.81 6.00 16.07
N ALA A 173 14.69 5.10 16.48
CA ALA A 173 14.47 4.21 17.62
C ALA A 173 15.55 4.44 18.66
N SER A 174 15.15 4.52 19.94
CA SER A 174 16.08 4.65 21.06
C SER A 174 15.81 3.59 22.11
N SER A 175 16.88 3.10 22.75
CA SER A 175 16.78 2.19 23.88
C SER A 175 17.93 2.42 24.86
N ILE A 176 17.72 2.02 26.11
CA ILE A 176 18.78 1.98 27.11
C ILE A 176 19.14 0.52 27.34
N MET A 177 20.37 0.16 27.12
CA MET A 177 20.92 -1.17 27.39
C MET A 177 21.89 -1.13 28.55
N THR A 178 21.88 -2.18 29.37
CA THR A 178 22.90 -2.32 30.43
C THR A 178 23.98 -3.26 29.94
N ILE A 179 25.18 -2.73 29.80
CA ILE A 179 26.39 -3.48 29.40
C ILE A 179 27.41 -3.34 30.56
N ASN A 180 27.85 -4.46 31.11
CA ASN A 180 28.82 -4.48 32.22
C ASN A 180 28.41 -3.57 33.40
N HIS A 181 27.13 -3.61 33.79
CA HIS A 181 26.53 -2.79 34.86
C HIS A 181 26.53 -1.26 34.58
N GLN A 182 26.77 -0.86 33.35
CA GLN A 182 26.69 0.54 32.91
C GLN A 182 25.50 0.71 31.97
N SER A 183 24.74 1.78 32.15
CA SER A 183 23.65 2.13 31.26
C SER A 183 24.20 2.82 30.01
N VAL A 184 23.93 2.23 28.84
CA VAL A 184 24.33 2.75 27.54
C VAL A 184 23.11 3.12 26.77
N GLY A 185 23.00 4.37 26.30
CA GLY A 185 21.98 4.81 25.38
C GLY A 185 22.29 4.33 23.97
N TYR A 186 21.33 3.66 23.33
CA TYR A 186 21.40 3.23 21.94
C TYR A 186 20.41 4.04 21.11
N LEU A 187 20.87 4.65 20.03
CA LEU A 187 20.06 5.39 19.08
C LEU A 187 20.24 4.76 17.69
N ARG A 188 19.13 4.37 17.08
CA ARG A 188 19.09 3.87 15.70
C ARG A 188 18.30 4.85 14.85
N ILE A 189 18.94 5.39 13.81
CA ILE A 189 18.28 6.19 12.78
C ILE A 189 18.04 5.27 11.59
N VAL A 190 16.78 5.11 11.19
CA VAL A 190 16.36 4.20 10.13
C VAL A 190 16.22 4.95 8.80
N THR A 191 15.72 6.17 8.86
CA THR A 191 15.56 7.02 7.68
C THR A 191 15.75 8.49 8.04
N PHE A 192 16.16 9.28 7.06
CA PHE A 192 16.21 10.73 7.12
C PHE A 192 15.13 11.25 6.18
N GLY A 193 14.03 11.75 6.73
CA GLY A 193 12.93 12.37 6.00
C GLY A 193 12.83 13.85 6.33
N GLU A 194 12.15 14.60 5.47
CA GLU A 194 11.74 15.98 5.81
C GLU A 194 10.49 15.90 6.71
N ASN A 195 10.54 16.61 7.85
CA ASN A 195 9.41 16.85 8.74
C ASN A 195 8.75 18.17 8.39
#